data_fbb2101781d7e240bb335a66061d6257
#
_entry.id   fbb2101781d7e240bb335a66061d6257
#
_cell.length_a   1.000
_cell.length_b   1.000
_cell.length_c   1.000
_cell.angle_alpha   90.00
_cell.angle_beta   90.00
_cell.angle_gamma   90.00
#
_symmetry.space_group_name_H-M   'P 1'
#
loop_
_entity.id
_entity.type
_entity.pdbx_description
1 polymer ?
#
loop_
_entity_poly.entity_id
_entity_poly.type
_entity_poly.pdbx_seq_one_letter_code
_entity_poly.pdbx_strand_id
1 'polypeptide(L)'
;FKRLPFQMLRLAPNPEKPGDIIMEIYEGDIRKWIASIADSEKRNVAAQTFLKSCIETRNPVFNKLIEEMEHVATHSTAPVLLSGPTGSGKSHLARKIYELRYNKGLVPGSFVEVNCATLQGESVLSNLFGHVRGSFTGATTVRQGLLKTAHEGILFLDEIAEIPLQIQVILLKAIEEKKFYPFGSDTPVHSDFQLICGTNRDLAEEVRQGRFRLDLLSRINMWHF
;
A
#
# COMPACT_ATOMS: atom_id res chain seq x y z
N PHE A 1 17.21 21.01 -11.08
CA PHE A 1 17.33 22.26 -10.29
C PHE A 1 16.14 22.35 -9.34
N LYS A 2 16.33 22.01 -8.04
CA LYS A 2 15.32 22.29 -7.00
C LYS A 2 15.33 23.78 -6.72
N ARG A 3 14.17 24.45 -6.92
CA ARG A 3 14.03 25.87 -6.62
C ARG A 3 14.11 26.09 -5.11
N LEU A 4 14.82 27.15 -4.67
CA LEU A 4 14.85 27.57 -3.28
C LEU A 4 13.42 27.92 -2.81
N PRO A 5 12.99 27.47 -1.62
CA PRO A 5 11.70 27.84 -1.05
C PRO A 5 11.64 29.34 -0.84
N PHE A 6 10.55 29.98 -1.25
CA PHE A 6 10.32 31.42 -1.10
C PHE A 6 10.42 31.90 0.37
N GLN A 7 10.16 31.03 1.32
CA GLN A 7 10.25 31.29 2.77
C GLN A 7 11.68 31.60 3.28
N MET A 8 12.71 31.32 2.47
CA MET A 8 14.11 31.61 2.82
C MET A 8 14.60 32.97 2.31
N LEU A 9 13.74 33.71 1.63
CA LEU A 9 14.03 35.03 1.11
C LEU A 9 13.48 36.08 2.07
N ARG A 10 14.32 37.01 2.52
CA ARG A 10 13.92 38.13 3.34
C ARG A 10 14.20 39.41 2.59
N LEU A 11 13.30 40.36 2.73
CA LEU A 11 13.48 41.72 2.25
C LEU A 11 14.22 42.52 3.33
N ALA A 12 15.37 43.08 2.98
CA ALA A 12 16.18 43.91 3.85
C ALA A 12 16.49 45.26 3.17
N PRO A 13 16.68 46.36 3.94
CA PRO A 13 17.14 47.61 3.39
C PRO A 13 18.52 47.44 2.75
N ASN A 14 18.73 48.04 1.57
CA ASN A 14 20.03 48.00 0.91
C ASN A 14 21.03 48.89 1.69
N PRO A 15 22.12 48.34 2.25
CA PRO A 15 23.07 49.10 3.03
C PRO A 15 23.85 50.15 2.17
N GLU A 16 23.94 49.95 0.85
CA GLU A 16 24.66 50.84 -0.06
C GLU A 16 23.79 51.93 -0.67
N LYS A 17 22.45 51.74 -0.66
CA LYS A 17 21.48 52.72 -1.19
C LYS A 17 20.26 52.83 -0.28
N PRO A 18 20.24 53.83 0.62
CA PRO A 18 19.09 54.09 1.49
C PRO A 18 17.83 54.37 0.65
N GLY A 19 16.80 53.53 0.85
CA GLY A 19 15.52 53.58 0.11
C GLY A 19 15.26 52.40 -0.82
N ASP A 20 16.29 51.62 -1.20
CA ASP A 20 16.14 50.39 -1.95
C ASP A 20 16.00 49.21 -1.02
N ILE A 21 15.20 48.21 -1.45
CA ILE A 21 15.01 46.94 -0.74
C ILE A 21 15.76 45.87 -1.52
N ILE A 22 16.62 45.15 -0.84
CA ILE A 22 17.31 43.98 -1.39
C ILE A 22 16.75 42.70 -0.84
N MET A 23 16.87 41.62 -1.61
CA MET A 23 16.48 40.29 -1.22
C MET A 23 17.68 39.54 -0.64
N GLU A 24 17.71 39.32 0.65
CA GLU A 24 18.76 38.61 1.34
C GLU A 24 18.36 37.14 1.55
N ILE A 25 19.36 36.27 1.37
CA ILE A 25 19.23 34.86 1.67
C ILE A 25 20.01 34.58 2.95
N TYR A 26 19.31 34.11 3.97
CA TYR A 26 19.93 33.79 5.24
C TYR A 26 20.80 32.53 5.12
N GLU A 27 22.12 32.68 5.28
CA GLU A 27 23.10 31.59 5.10
C GLU A 27 22.82 30.37 6.01
N GLY A 28 22.34 30.60 7.23
CA GLY A 28 21.95 29.56 8.17
C GLY A 28 20.75 28.72 7.70
N ASP A 29 19.81 29.33 6.99
CA ASP A 29 18.64 28.65 6.46
C ASP A 29 18.99 27.84 5.20
N ILE A 30 19.93 28.33 4.37
CA ILE A 30 20.47 27.59 3.22
C ILE A 30 21.21 26.34 3.70
N ARG A 31 22.04 26.43 4.71
CA ARG A 31 22.78 25.28 5.26
C ARG A 31 21.83 24.20 5.79
N LYS A 32 20.77 24.58 6.52
CA LYS A 32 19.73 23.66 6.99
C LYS A 32 18.96 23.02 5.83
N TRP A 33 18.63 23.81 4.81
CA TRP A 33 17.92 23.29 3.63
C TRP A 33 18.80 22.34 2.81
N ILE A 34 20.08 22.66 2.56
CA ILE A 34 21.03 21.76 1.91
C ILE A 34 21.19 20.48 2.71
N ALA A 35 21.30 20.55 4.03
CA ALA A 35 21.38 19.37 4.90
C ALA A 35 20.10 18.52 4.81
N SER A 36 18.92 19.14 4.76
CA SER A 36 17.65 18.43 4.62
C SER A 36 17.50 17.75 3.25
N ILE A 37 18.04 18.35 2.18
CA ILE A 37 18.07 17.73 0.84
C ILE A 37 19.04 16.55 0.83
N ALA A 38 20.25 16.74 1.37
CA ALA A 38 21.25 15.66 1.43
C ALA A 38 20.77 14.47 2.27
N ASP A 39 20.07 14.74 3.38
CA ASP A 39 19.43 13.70 4.20
C ASP A 39 18.25 13.02 3.49
N SER A 40 17.47 13.78 2.74
CA SER A 40 16.38 13.24 1.92
C SER A 40 16.91 12.39 0.75
N GLU A 41 18.01 12.82 0.11
CA GLU A 41 18.67 12.05 -0.95
C GLU A 41 19.36 10.79 -0.41
N LYS A 42 20.05 10.88 0.73
CA LYS A 42 20.61 9.69 1.42
C LYS A 42 19.53 8.69 1.82
N ARG A 43 18.42 9.16 2.38
CA ARG A 43 17.26 8.31 2.69
C ARG A 43 16.64 7.69 1.44
N ASN A 44 16.55 8.43 0.33
CA ASN A 44 16.04 7.91 -0.93
C ASN A 44 16.99 6.87 -1.55
N VAL A 45 18.31 7.10 -1.53
CA VAL A 45 19.30 6.13 -2.02
C VAL A 45 19.31 4.88 -1.14
N ALA A 46 19.33 5.05 0.19
CA ALA A 46 19.27 3.92 1.11
C ALA A 46 17.98 3.11 0.98
N ALA A 47 16.85 3.79 0.70
CA ALA A 47 15.57 3.14 0.50
C ALA A 47 15.41 2.51 -0.88
N GLN A 48 16.09 3.01 -1.93
CA GLN A 48 16.08 2.41 -3.27
C GLN A 48 16.80 1.06 -3.33
N THR A 49 17.64 0.76 -2.36
CA THR A 49 18.35 -0.53 -2.25
C THR A 49 17.76 -1.44 -1.19
N PHE A 50 16.66 -1.03 -0.52
CA PHE A 50 16.13 -1.75 0.63
C PHE A 50 15.64 -3.15 0.29
N LEU A 51 14.79 -3.30 -0.73
CA LEU A 51 14.32 -4.63 -1.16
C LEU A 51 15.48 -5.47 -1.67
N LYS A 52 16.38 -4.89 -2.45
CA LYS A 52 17.57 -5.56 -2.97
C LYS A 52 18.48 -6.06 -1.86
N SER A 53 18.75 -5.26 -0.83
CA SER A 53 19.57 -5.67 0.31
C SER A 53 18.94 -6.78 1.16
N CYS A 54 17.60 -6.85 1.19
CA CYS A 54 16.87 -7.88 1.94
C CYS A 54 16.69 -9.19 1.17
N ILE A 55 16.75 -9.16 -0.18
CA ILE A 55 16.36 -10.26 -1.07
C ILE A 55 17.44 -10.49 -2.16
N GLU A 56 18.70 -10.20 -1.86
CA GLU A 56 19.77 -10.37 -2.84
C GLU A 56 19.94 -11.86 -3.22
N THR A 57 19.88 -12.15 -4.52
CA THR A 57 20.08 -13.49 -5.07
C THR A 57 21.16 -13.47 -6.14
N ARG A 58 21.64 -14.66 -6.51
CA ARG A 58 22.57 -14.83 -7.65
C ARG A 58 21.87 -14.80 -9.01
N ASN A 59 20.52 -14.72 -9.03
CA ASN A 59 19.74 -14.70 -10.27
C ASN A 59 19.54 -13.24 -10.75
N PRO A 60 20.16 -12.81 -11.88
CA PRO A 60 20.07 -11.43 -12.36
C PRO A 60 18.65 -11.07 -12.83
N VAL A 61 17.87 -12.03 -13.32
CA VAL A 61 16.47 -11.81 -13.74
C VAL A 61 15.61 -11.48 -12.52
N PHE A 62 15.79 -12.25 -11.45
CA PHE A 62 15.05 -12.00 -10.21
C PHE A 62 15.46 -10.68 -9.55
N ASN A 63 16.75 -10.33 -9.57
CA ASN A 63 17.21 -9.06 -9.04
C ASN A 63 16.62 -7.86 -9.79
N LYS A 64 16.47 -7.97 -11.13
CA LYS A 64 15.77 -6.95 -11.92
C LYS A 64 14.29 -6.83 -11.55
N LEU A 65 13.60 -7.96 -11.34
CA LEU A 65 12.22 -7.99 -10.86
C LEU A 65 12.08 -7.26 -9.51
N ILE A 66 13.00 -7.48 -8.58
CA ILE A 66 13.03 -6.80 -7.29
C ILE A 66 13.24 -5.29 -7.44
N GLU A 67 14.10 -4.85 -8.37
CA GLU A 67 14.31 -3.42 -8.67
C GLU A 67 13.03 -2.77 -9.24
N GLU A 68 12.35 -3.43 -10.17
CA GLU A 68 11.07 -2.97 -10.71
C GLU A 68 9.98 -2.89 -9.62
N MET A 69 9.91 -3.90 -8.77
CA MET A 69 8.98 -3.96 -7.64
C MET A 69 9.25 -2.84 -6.62
N GLU A 70 10.51 -2.57 -6.31
CA GLU A 70 10.90 -1.46 -5.44
C GLU A 70 10.49 -0.11 -6.03
N HIS A 71 10.68 0.07 -7.34
CA HIS A 71 10.23 1.26 -8.04
C HIS A 71 8.71 1.44 -7.94
N VAL A 72 7.95 0.40 -8.23
CA VAL A 72 6.48 0.40 -8.09
C VAL A 72 6.06 0.68 -6.65
N ALA A 73 6.68 0.00 -5.69
CA ALA A 73 6.39 0.18 -4.28
C ALA A 73 6.62 1.61 -3.78
N THR A 74 7.46 2.39 -4.43
CA THR A 74 7.78 3.76 -3.99
C THR A 74 7.01 4.85 -4.74
N HIS A 75 6.48 4.55 -5.93
CA HIS A 75 5.88 5.56 -6.80
C HIS A 75 4.39 5.30 -7.13
N SER A 76 3.85 4.14 -6.76
CA SER A 76 2.45 3.78 -7.06
C SER A 76 1.72 3.31 -5.81
N THR A 77 0.44 3.67 -5.68
CA THR A 77 -0.50 3.14 -4.68
C THR A 77 -1.46 2.12 -5.28
N ALA A 78 -1.32 1.82 -6.58
CA ALA A 78 -2.16 0.85 -7.27
C ALA A 78 -1.93 -0.56 -6.71
N PRO A 79 -2.93 -1.45 -6.81
CA PRO A 79 -2.82 -2.83 -6.36
C PRO A 79 -1.64 -3.57 -6.98
N VAL A 80 -1.01 -4.44 -6.19
CA VAL A 80 0.09 -5.32 -6.60
C VAL A 80 -0.38 -6.77 -6.50
N LEU A 81 -0.21 -7.53 -7.58
CA LEU A 81 -0.47 -8.96 -7.63
C LEU A 81 0.87 -9.73 -7.64
N LEU A 82 1.08 -10.56 -6.64
CA LEU A 82 2.22 -11.45 -6.53
C LEU A 82 1.79 -12.88 -6.93
N SER A 83 2.31 -13.38 -8.03
CA SER A 83 2.02 -14.75 -8.49
C SER A 83 3.24 -15.65 -8.35
N GLY A 84 2.99 -16.91 -8.00
CA GLY A 84 4.07 -17.88 -7.87
C GLY A 84 3.69 -19.09 -7.03
N PRO A 85 4.45 -20.17 -7.10
CA PRO A 85 4.16 -21.38 -6.37
C PRO A 85 4.15 -21.18 -4.86
N THR A 86 3.50 -22.08 -4.14
CA THR A 86 3.52 -22.07 -2.67
C THR A 86 4.97 -22.15 -2.19
N GLY A 87 5.31 -21.34 -1.19
CA GLY A 87 6.68 -21.26 -0.65
C GLY A 87 7.64 -20.36 -1.43
N SER A 88 7.20 -19.66 -2.51
CA SER A 88 8.06 -18.75 -3.29
C SER A 88 8.39 -17.44 -2.56
N GLY A 89 7.85 -17.21 -1.36
CA GLY A 89 8.16 -16.02 -0.55
C GLY A 89 7.23 -14.82 -0.78
N LYS A 90 6.04 -15.02 -1.39
CA LYS A 90 5.06 -13.93 -1.64
C LYS A 90 4.73 -13.12 -0.38
N SER A 91 4.42 -13.80 0.73
CA SER A 91 4.09 -13.12 2.00
C SER A 91 5.28 -12.37 2.59
N HIS A 92 6.49 -12.93 2.46
CA HIS A 92 7.72 -12.24 2.86
C HIS A 92 7.93 -10.97 2.05
N LEU A 93 7.73 -11.06 0.74
CA LEU A 93 7.88 -9.95 -0.19
C LEU A 93 6.84 -8.85 0.06
N ALA A 94 5.56 -9.22 0.29
CA ALA A 94 4.51 -8.28 0.64
C ALA A 94 4.85 -7.50 1.93
N ARG A 95 5.40 -8.18 2.94
CA ARG A 95 5.86 -7.56 4.18
C ARG A 95 7.04 -6.61 3.95
N LYS A 96 7.99 -6.97 3.08
CA LYS A 96 9.12 -6.09 2.73
C LYS A 96 8.68 -4.85 1.95
N ILE A 97 7.68 -4.96 1.08
CA ILE A 97 7.05 -3.80 0.43
C ILE A 97 6.42 -2.86 1.48
N TYR A 98 5.73 -3.42 2.48
CA TYR A 98 5.18 -2.61 3.57
C TYR A 98 6.29 -1.91 4.36
N GLU A 99 7.34 -2.63 4.80
CA GLU A 99 8.46 -2.06 5.55
C GLU A 99 9.13 -0.91 4.78
N LEU A 100 9.34 -1.08 3.46
CA LEU A 100 9.87 -0.04 2.59
C LEU A 100 8.98 1.21 2.59
N ARG A 101 7.66 1.03 2.39
CA ARG A 101 6.70 2.15 2.36
C ARG A 101 6.57 2.83 3.71
N TYR A 102 6.55 2.06 4.79
CA TYR A 102 6.49 2.57 6.15
C TYR A 102 7.72 3.41 6.49
N ASN A 103 8.92 2.91 6.19
CA ASN A 103 10.19 3.61 6.42
C ASN A 103 10.32 4.90 5.59
N LYS A 104 9.65 4.96 4.43
CA LYS A 104 9.56 6.18 3.60
C LYS A 104 8.44 7.14 4.03
N GLY A 105 7.64 6.80 5.03
CA GLY A 105 6.49 7.60 5.47
C GLY A 105 5.34 7.64 4.45
N LEU A 106 5.27 6.66 3.52
CA LEU A 106 4.24 6.57 2.48
C LEU A 106 2.96 5.88 2.99
N VAL A 107 3.06 5.12 4.08
CA VAL A 107 1.98 4.34 4.68
C VAL A 107 2.07 4.48 6.19
N PRO A 108 1.19 5.26 6.84
CA PRO A 108 1.20 5.42 8.30
C PRO A 108 0.50 4.28 9.05
N GLY A 109 -0.40 3.54 8.37
CA GLY A 109 -1.20 2.47 8.96
C GLY A 109 -0.49 1.12 9.00
N SER A 110 -1.21 0.11 9.52
CA SER A 110 -0.67 -1.21 9.79
C SER A 110 -0.59 -2.10 8.55
N PHE A 111 0.26 -3.13 8.62
CA PHE A 111 0.24 -4.28 7.70
C PHE A 111 -0.75 -5.32 8.22
N VAL A 112 -1.79 -5.59 7.45
CA VAL A 112 -2.81 -6.60 7.76
C VAL A 112 -2.69 -7.73 6.75
N GLU A 113 -2.32 -8.91 7.22
CA GLU A 113 -2.13 -10.11 6.43
C GLU A 113 -3.30 -11.08 6.65
N VAL A 114 -3.83 -11.60 5.57
CA VAL A 114 -4.96 -12.54 5.56
C VAL A 114 -4.67 -13.66 4.58
N ASN A 115 -4.68 -14.90 5.06
CA ASN A 115 -4.71 -16.06 4.18
C ASN A 115 -6.16 -16.41 3.84
N CYS A 116 -6.57 -16.17 2.59
CA CYS A 116 -7.95 -16.38 2.15
C CYS A 116 -8.37 -17.85 2.17
N ALA A 117 -7.44 -18.80 2.05
CA ALA A 117 -7.75 -20.21 2.15
C ALA A 117 -8.22 -20.65 3.56
N THR A 118 -7.89 -19.89 4.58
CA THR A 118 -8.34 -20.17 5.95
C THR A 118 -9.74 -19.58 6.25
N LEU A 119 -10.26 -18.77 5.35
CA LEU A 119 -11.56 -18.13 5.50
C LEU A 119 -12.66 -19.01 4.89
N GLN A 120 -13.60 -19.48 5.70
CA GLN A 120 -14.68 -20.37 5.23
C GLN A 120 -16.05 -19.90 5.73
N GLY A 121 -17.09 -20.16 4.91
CA GLY A 121 -18.48 -19.90 5.28
C GLY A 121 -18.77 -18.45 5.60
N GLU A 122 -19.67 -18.20 6.57
CA GLU A 122 -20.04 -16.85 7.02
C GLU A 122 -18.90 -16.08 7.70
N SER A 123 -17.87 -16.80 8.15
CA SER A 123 -16.71 -16.17 8.79
C SER A 123 -15.93 -15.28 7.83
N VAL A 124 -15.99 -15.51 6.52
CA VAL A 124 -15.32 -14.67 5.50
C VAL A 124 -15.81 -13.23 5.57
N LEU A 125 -17.13 -13.03 5.54
CA LEU A 125 -17.75 -11.70 5.65
C LEU A 125 -17.38 -11.02 6.95
N SER A 126 -17.58 -11.73 8.07
CA SER A 126 -17.27 -11.23 9.41
C SER A 126 -15.80 -10.88 9.59
N ASN A 127 -14.88 -11.68 9.05
CA ASN A 127 -13.44 -11.42 9.15
C ASN A 127 -13.03 -10.23 8.31
N LEU A 128 -13.40 -10.20 7.03
CA LEU A 128 -12.98 -9.15 6.12
C LEU A 128 -13.67 -7.80 6.40
N PHE A 129 -14.99 -7.81 6.50
CA PHE A 129 -15.79 -6.58 6.56
C PHE A 129 -16.26 -6.23 7.98
N GLY A 130 -16.16 -7.16 8.95
CA GLY A 130 -16.68 -6.98 10.29
C GLY A 130 -18.18 -7.29 10.38
N HIS A 131 -18.72 -7.19 11.58
CA HIS A 131 -20.15 -7.39 11.85
C HIS A 131 -20.63 -6.59 13.04
N VAL A 132 -21.93 -6.29 13.07
CA VAL A 132 -22.60 -5.73 14.24
C VAL A 132 -23.19 -6.84 15.09
N ARG A 133 -23.46 -6.54 16.38
CA ARG A 133 -24.09 -7.47 17.29
C ARG A 133 -25.45 -7.92 16.74
N GLY A 134 -25.72 -9.22 16.77
CA GLY A 134 -26.99 -9.81 16.33
C GLY A 134 -27.12 -10.05 14.83
N SER A 135 -26.06 -9.81 14.03
CA SER A 135 -26.08 -9.97 12.59
C SER A 135 -26.22 -11.43 12.10
N PHE A 136 -25.85 -12.40 12.93
CA PHE A 136 -26.03 -13.84 12.70
C PHE A 136 -26.06 -14.59 14.02
N THR A 137 -26.45 -15.87 14.01
CA THR A 137 -26.50 -16.72 15.21
C THR A 137 -25.11 -16.84 15.83
N GLY A 138 -24.92 -16.32 17.04
CA GLY A 138 -23.63 -16.29 17.74
C GLY A 138 -22.88 -14.96 17.64
N ALA A 139 -23.38 -13.95 16.92
CA ALA A 139 -22.83 -12.60 16.90
C ALA A 139 -23.13 -11.83 18.18
N THR A 140 -22.48 -12.17 19.28
CA THR A 140 -22.71 -11.57 20.61
C THR A 140 -22.03 -10.22 20.79
N THR A 141 -20.98 -9.93 20.00
CA THR A 141 -20.16 -8.70 20.06
C THR A 141 -20.10 -8.03 18.70
N VAL A 142 -19.65 -6.79 18.66
CA VAL A 142 -19.27 -6.10 17.43
C VAL A 142 -17.84 -6.50 17.07
N ARG A 143 -17.56 -6.79 15.80
CA ARG A 143 -16.22 -7.04 15.29
C ARG A 143 -15.85 -6.03 14.23
N GLN A 144 -14.71 -5.39 14.39
CA GLN A 144 -14.10 -4.60 13.34
C GLN A 144 -13.50 -5.52 12.28
N GLY A 145 -13.84 -5.29 11.00
CA GLY A 145 -13.30 -6.07 9.89
C GLY A 145 -11.83 -5.75 9.57
N LEU A 146 -11.14 -6.71 8.95
CA LEU A 146 -9.73 -6.57 8.59
C LEU A 146 -9.49 -5.45 7.57
N LEU A 147 -10.46 -5.17 6.68
CA LEU A 147 -10.40 -4.02 5.77
C LEU A 147 -10.32 -2.71 6.55
N LYS A 148 -11.07 -2.58 7.65
CA LYS A 148 -11.01 -1.37 8.50
C LYS A 148 -9.72 -1.31 9.29
N THR A 149 -9.24 -2.44 9.78
CA THR A 149 -7.95 -2.53 10.48
C THR A 149 -6.77 -2.10 9.58
N ALA A 150 -6.88 -2.35 8.26
CA ALA A 150 -5.88 -1.96 7.27
C ALA A 150 -5.97 -0.48 6.83
N HIS A 151 -6.84 0.32 7.45
CA HIS A 151 -7.02 1.73 7.09
C HIS A 151 -5.69 2.50 7.14
N GLU A 152 -5.42 3.27 6.07
CA GLU A 152 -4.16 3.99 5.83
C GLU A 152 -2.90 3.09 5.81
N GLY A 153 -3.12 1.77 5.79
CA GLY A 153 -2.10 0.74 5.81
C GLY A 153 -2.06 -0.08 4.52
N ILE A 154 -1.53 -1.29 4.64
CA ILE A 154 -1.53 -2.30 3.57
C ILE A 154 -2.37 -3.50 3.99
N LEU A 155 -3.31 -3.89 3.12
CA LEU A 155 -4.01 -5.16 3.19
C LEU A 155 -3.33 -6.16 2.24
N PHE A 156 -2.79 -7.22 2.78
CA PHE A 156 -2.26 -8.35 2.01
C PHE A 156 -3.23 -9.53 2.06
N LEU A 157 -3.81 -9.86 0.90
CA LEU A 157 -4.69 -11.01 0.72
C LEU A 157 -3.91 -12.14 0.05
N ASP A 158 -3.42 -13.07 0.84
CA ASP A 158 -2.75 -14.26 0.31
C ASP A 158 -3.78 -15.29 -0.16
N GLU A 159 -3.45 -16.02 -1.22
CA GLU A 159 -4.32 -16.98 -1.91
C GLU A 159 -5.69 -16.37 -2.28
N ILE A 160 -5.65 -15.21 -2.95
CA ILE A 160 -6.85 -14.44 -3.35
C ILE A 160 -7.84 -15.26 -4.18
N ALA A 161 -7.37 -16.27 -4.93
CA ALA A 161 -8.20 -17.17 -5.72
C ALA A 161 -9.19 -18.00 -4.88
N GLU A 162 -8.95 -18.14 -3.57
CA GLU A 162 -9.82 -18.91 -2.65
C GLU A 162 -11.04 -18.12 -2.16
N ILE A 163 -11.12 -16.83 -2.45
CA ILE A 163 -12.28 -16.01 -2.04
C ILE A 163 -13.52 -16.42 -2.83
N PRO A 164 -14.64 -16.76 -2.17
CA PRO A 164 -15.89 -17.09 -2.83
C PRO A 164 -16.41 -15.98 -3.76
N LEU A 165 -17.03 -16.34 -4.89
CA LEU A 165 -17.51 -15.39 -5.90
C LEU A 165 -18.41 -14.26 -5.34
N GLN A 166 -19.30 -14.58 -4.40
CA GLN A 166 -20.16 -13.60 -3.76
C GLN A 166 -19.38 -12.56 -2.95
N ILE A 167 -18.25 -12.97 -2.37
CA ILE A 167 -17.37 -12.08 -1.60
C ILE A 167 -16.52 -11.23 -2.52
N GLN A 168 -16.12 -11.77 -3.69
CA GLN A 168 -15.37 -11.01 -4.69
C GLN A 168 -16.12 -9.75 -5.15
N VAL A 169 -17.47 -9.80 -5.25
CA VAL A 169 -18.32 -8.64 -5.59
C VAL A 169 -18.19 -7.54 -4.52
N ILE A 170 -18.28 -7.93 -3.25
CA ILE A 170 -18.23 -6.98 -2.14
C ILE A 170 -16.82 -6.40 -2.00
N LEU A 171 -15.81 -7.24 -2.19
CA LEU A 171 -14.40 -6.83 -2.15
C LEU A 171 -14.08 -5.83 -3.27
N LEU A 172 -14.52 -6.10 -4.50
CA LEU A 172 -14.36 -5.18 -5.62
C LEU A 172 -14.91 -3.79 -5.29
N LYS A 173 -16.15 -3.74 -4.79
CA LYS A 173 -16.79 -2.49 -4.39
C LYS A 173 -16.01 -1.77 -3.29
N ALA A 174 -15.50 -2.51 -2.28
CA ALA A 174 -14.71 -1.94 -1.21
C ALA A 174 -13.36 -1.36 -1.71
N ILE A 175 -12.74 -1.98 -2.72
CA ILE A 175 -11.50 -1.50 -3.33
C ILE A 175 -11.75 -0.20 -4.14
N GLU A 176 -12.86 -0.14 -4.88
CA GLU A 176 -13.19 0.98 -5.76
C GLU A 176 -13.71 2.21 -4.99
N GLU A 177 -14.67 2.00 -4.10
CA GLU A 177 -15.35 3.08 -3.38
C GLU A 177 -14.67 3.48 -2.08
N LYS A 178 -13.69 2.68 -1.61
CA LYS A 178 -13.06 2.83 -0.29
C LYS A 178 -14.08 2.79 0.85
N LYS A 179 -15.23 2.13 0.59
CA LYS A 179 -16.36 1.99 1.51
C LYS A 179 -16.93 0.59 1.42
N PHE A 180 -17.38 0.07 2.57
CA PHE A 180 -18.06 -1.21 2.66
C PHE A 180 -19.02 -1.19 3.85
N TYR A 181 -19.90 -2.19 3.91
CA TYR A 181 -20.87 -2.35 4.99
C TYR A 181 -20.47 -3.55 5.85
N PRO A 182 -20.32 -3.38 7.18
CA PRO A 182 -20.21 -4.51 8.09
C PRO A 182 -21.46 -5.39 8.00
N PHE A 183 -21.30 -6.69 8.20
CA PHE A 183 -22.44 -7.62 8.12
C PHE A 183 -23.53 -7.25 9.14
N GLY A 184 -24.76 -7.10 8.66
CA GLY A 184 -25.91 -6.65 9.45
C GLY A 184 -25.97 -5.15 9.72
N SER A 185 -25.15 -4.32 9.06
CA SER A 185 -25.18 -2.87 9.22
C SER A 185 -25.56 -2.16 7.92
N ASP A 186 -26.43 -1.16 8.02
CA ASP A 186 -26.75 -0.22 6.94
C ASP A 186 -25.86 1.02 6.94
N THR A 187 -24.94 1.12 7.90
CA THR A 187 -24.00 2.23 8.00
C THR A 187 -22.68 1.86 7.31
N PRO A 188 -22.25 2.60 6.28
CA PRO A 188 -21.01 2.30 5.60
C PRO A 188 -19.79 2.68 6.46
N VAL A 189 -18.72 1.90 6.32
CA VAL A 189 -17.43 2.15 6.94
C VAL A 189 -16.45 2.55 5.83
N HIS A 190 -15.76 3.67 6.03
CA HIS A 190 -14.68 4.12 5.12
C HIS A 190 -13.35 3.49 5.52
N SER A 191 -12.59 2.98 4.54
CA SER A 191 -11.23 2.51 4.73
C SER A 191 -10.41 2.69 3.46
N ASP A 192 -9.41 3.55 3.53
CA ASP A 192 -8.43 3.72 2.45
C ASP A 192 -7.21 2.88 2.78
N PHE A 193 -7.07 1.76 2.12
CA PHE A 193 -5.94 0.84 2.24
C PHE A 193 -5.29 0.63 0.88
N GLN A 194 -4.01 0.30 0.88
CA GLN A 194 -3.31 -0.18 -0.30
C GLN A 194 -3.39 -1.71 -0.33
N LEU A 195 -3.57 -2.27 -1.52
CA LEU A 195 -3.83 -3.70 -1.68
C LEU A 195 -2.63 -4.42 -2.29
N ILE A 196 -2.22 -5.51 -1.65
CA ILE A 196 -1.32 -6.51 -2.22
C ILE A 196 -2.09 -7.83 -2.23
N CYS A 197 -2.07 -8.55 -3.35
CA CYS A 197 -2.67 -9.89 -3.47
C CYS A 197 -1.58 -10.92 -3.74
N GLY A 198 -1.71 -12.10 -3.14
CA GLY A 198 -0.89 -13.29 -3.41
C GLY A 198 -1.73 -14.40 -4.03
N THR A 199 -1.17 -15.16 -4.95
CA THR A 199 -1.81 -16.37 -5.49
C THR A 199 -0.78 -17.38 -6.03
N ASN A 200 -1.11 -18.65 -5.91
CA ASN A 200 -0.39 -19.75 -6.56
C ASN A 200 -1.14 -20.29 -7.80
N ARG A 201 -2.34 -19.74 -8.11
CA ARG A 201 -3.17 -20.15 -9.26
C ARG A 201 -3.05 -19.15 -10.40
N ASP A 202 -3.30 -19.64 -11.61
CA ASP A 202 -3.53 -18.77 -12.78
C ASP A 202 -4.93 -18.17 -12.70
N LEU A 203 -5.02 -16.88 -12.32
CA LEU A 203 -6.29 -16.17 -12.18
C LEU A 203 -7.04 -16.04 -13.51
N ALA A 204 -6.33 -16.03 -14.67
CA ALA A 204 -6.98 -16.01 -15.96
C ALA A 204 -7.70 -17.34 -16.25
N GLU A 205 -7.10 -18.46 -15.82
CA GLU A 205 -7.76 -19.76 -15.87
C GLU A 205 -8.94 -19.85 -14.89
N GLU A 206 -8.80 -19.31 -13.68
CA GLU A 206 -9.90 -19.25 -12.71
C GLU A 206 -11.10 -18.42 -13.25
N VAL A 207 -10.83 -17.35 -14.01
CA VAL A 207 -11.86 -16.56 -14.70
C VAL A 207 -12.54 -17.41 -15.80
N ARG A 208 -11.77 -18.10 -16.64
CA ARG A 208 -12.34 -18.97 -17.69
C ARG A 208 -13.24 -20.07 -17.13
N GLN A 209 -12.90 -20.58 -15.96
CA GLN A 209 -13.66 -21.61 -15.26
C GLN A 209 -14.81 -21.05 -14.39
N GLY A 210 -15.03 -19.74 -14.41
CA GLY A 210 -16.09 -19.07 -13.66
C GLY A 210 -15.91 -19.08 -12.15
N ARG A 211 -14.70 -19.30 -11.63
CA ARG A 211 -14.38 -19.29 -10.19
C ARG A 211 -13.83 -17.94 -9.72
N PHE A 212 -13.36 -17.11 -10.63
CA PHE A 212 -12.89 -15.76 -10.35
C PHE A 212 -13.54 -14.74 -11.29
N ARG A 213 -13.82 -13.54 -10.82
CA ARG A 213 -14.47 -12.50 -11.61
C ARG A 213 -13.43 -11.71 -12.41
N LEU A 214 -13.74 -11.49 -13.68
CA LEU A 214 -12.88 -10.71 -14.59
C LEU A 214 -12.73 -9.24 -14.14
N ASP A 215 -13.81 -8.64 -13.61
CA ASP A 215 -13.79 -7.26 -13.12
C ASP A 215 -12.87 -7.09 -11.91
N LEU A 216 -12.91 -8.02 -10.96
CA LEU A 216 -11.98 -8.03 -9.83
C LEU A 216 -10.54 -8.25 -10.29
N LEU A 217 -10.30 -9.21 -11.21
CA LEU A 217 -8.97 -9.45 -11.77
C LEU A 217 -8.41 -8.17 -12.39
N SER A 218 -9.18 -7.47 -13.21
CA SER A 218 -8.77 -6.22 -13.86
C SER A 218 -8.40 -5.13 -12.84
N ARG A 219 -9.02 -5.14 -11.67
CA ARG A 219 -8.77 -4.15 -10.63
C ARG A 219 -7.54 -4.46 -9.79
N ILE A 220 -7.25 -5.73 -9.51
CA ILE A 220 -6.10 -6.14 -8.68
C ILE A 220 -4.82 -6.36 -9.48
N ASN A 221 -4.91 -6.60 -10.79
CA ASN A 221 -3.80 -6.91 -11.69
C ASN A 221 -3.22 -5.63 -12.34
N MET A 222 -3.03 -4.56 -11.54
CA MET A 222 -2.44 -3.32 -12.03
C MET A 222 -0.92 -3.42 -12.15
N TRP A 223 -0.27 -4.07 -11.17
CA TRP A 223 1.13 -4.45 -11.18
C TRP A 223 1.23 -5.93 -10.87
N HIS A 224 1.83 -6.69 -11.78
CA HIS A 224 1.92 -8.14 -11.70
C HIS A 224 3.38 -8.59 -11.64
N PHE A 225 3.73 -9.35 -10.58
CA PHE A 225 5.05 -9.88 -10.33
C PHE A 225 5.00 -11.36 -10.01
#